data_a7bd6109dd5c42ebdde4b5216b5d60b4
#
_entry.id   a7bd6109dd5c42ebdde4b5216b5d60b4
#
_cell.length_a   1.000
_cell.length_b   1.000
_cell.length_c   1.000
_cell.angle_alpha   90.00
_cell.angle_beta   90.00
_cell.angle_gamma   90.00
#
_symmetry.space_group_name_H-M   'P 1'
#
loop_
_entity.id
_entity.type
_entity.pdbx_description
1 polymer ?
#
loop_
_entity_poly.entity_id
_entity_poly.type
_entity_poly.pdbx_seq_one_letter_code
_entity_poly.pdbx_strand_id
1 'polypeptide(L)'
;IGVRNPQGMDLDPLTNDVFISNHGPKGGDFVGKVIKGTNYGWKRVGWGGTNYSGTKIGDGNAWEPGLIHPDHIWIPSIGVGGIKFYTHDLFPELKNSLLISSLKFQYLSYLPRDGEDFGNEQLIFKNKIGRVRDIEVNNKGEIFLIADENNTTLYKLTP
;
A
#
# COMPACT_ATOMS: atom_id res chain seq x y z
N ILE A 1 7.50 -14.67 4.30
CA ILE A 1 8.53 -14.62 3.23
C ILE A 1 7.86 -14.34 1.87
N GLY A 2 8.64 -14.34 0.77
CA GLY A 2 8.10 -14.23 -0.60
C GLY A 2 7.61 -12.83 -0.98
N VAL A 3 8.19 -11.80 -0.41
CA VAL A 3 8.01 -10.41 -0.84
C VAL A 3 9.15 -10.01 -1.79
N ARG A 4 8.87 -9.08 -2.71
CA ARG A 4 9.85 -8.60 -3.68
C ARG A 4 10.64 -7.39 -3.18
N ASN A 5 9.93 -6.35 -2.81
CA ASN A 5 10.50 -5.05 -2.44
C ASN A 5 9.50 -4.31 -1.52
N PRO A 6 9.49 -4.63 -0.22
CA PRO A 6 8.62 -3.96 0.74
C PRO A 6 9.03 -2.49 0.89
N GLN A 7 8.04 -1.59 1.01
CA GLN A 7 8.23 -0.14 1.04
C GLN A 7 7.71 0.49 2.33
N GLY A 8 6.56 0.05 2.81
CA GLY A 8 5.95 0.55 4.03
C GLY A 8 5.56 -0.57 4.96
N MET A 9 5.46 -0.26 6.25
CA MET A 9 4.97 -1.15 7.28
C MET A 9 4.26 -0.34 8.35
N ASP A 10 3.11 -0.81 8.79
CA ASP A 10 2.42 -0.23 9.93
C ASP A 10 1.68 -1.30 10.75
N LEU A 11 1.39 -0.96 12.00
CA LEU A 11 0.62 -1.79 12.92
C LEU A 11 -0.84 -1.34 12.90
N ASP A 12 -1.76 -2.26 12.63
CA ASP A 12 -3.19 -1.99 12.77
C ASP A 12 -3.53 -1.82 14.26
N PRO A 13 -3.94 -0.63 14.71
CA PRO A 13 -4.19 -0.38 16.12
C PRO A 13 -5.48 -1.05 16.64
N LEU A 14 -6.33 -1.58 15.76
CA LEU A 14 -7.56 -2.28 16.14
C LEU A 14 -7.32 -3.78 16.36
N THR A 15 -6.45 -4.40 15.58
CA THR A 15 -6.21 -5.86 15.62
C THR A 15 -4.83 -6.23 16.16
N ASN A 16 -3.89 -5.28 16.23
CA ASN A 16 -2.45 -5.49 16.49
C ASN A 16 -1.75 -6.35 15.43
N ASP A 17 -2.30 -6.40 14.22
CA ASP A 17 -1.67 -7.04 13.09
C ASP A 17 -0.71 -6.09 12.39
N VAL A 18 0.43 -6.62 11.94
CA VAL A 18 1.39 -5.87 11.12
C VAL A 18 1.01 -6.01 9.65
N PHE A 19 0.95 -4.90 8.94
CA PHE A 19 0.76 -4.86 7.49
C PHE A 19 2.00 -4.31 6.80
N ILE A 20 2.24 -4.77 5.58
CA ILE A 20 3.30 -4.27 4.70
C ILE A 20 2.74 -3.87 3.34
N SER A 21 3.35 -2.86 2.72
CA SER A 21 3.23 -2.62 1.29
C SER A 21 4.41 -3.23 0.55
N ASN A 22 4.20 -3.69 -0.68
CA ASN A 22 5.24 -4.32 -1.49
C ASN A 22 5.13 -3.92 -2.96
N HIS A 23 6.25 -3.50 -3.55
CA HIS A 23 6.33 -3.29 -4.99
C HIS A 23 6.38 -4.59 -5.77
N GLY A 24 5.39 -4.81 -6.62
CA GLY A 24 5.48 -5.67 -7.78
C GLY A 24 6.36 -5.02 -8.88
N PRO A 25 6.61 -5.68 -10.01
CA PRO A 25 7.28 -5.01 -11.13
C PRO A 25 6.31 -4.17 -11.97
N LYS A 26 5.69 -4.71 -13.02
CA LYS A 26 4.75 -3.98 -13.91
C LYS A 26 3.28 -4.29 -13.59
N GLY A 27 2.98 -4.54 -12.33
CA GLY A 27 1.73 -4.98 -11.76
C GLY A 27 2.01 -5.85 -10.55
N GLY A 28 1.03 -6.04 -9.68
CA GLY A 28 1.17 -6.85 -8.47
C GLY A 28 1.83 -6.12 -7.30
N ASP A 29 1.80 -4.78 -7.27
CA ASP A 29 1.94 -4.07 -6.00
C ASP A 29 0.84 -4.55 -5.07
N PHE A 30 1.13 -4.67 -3.79
CA PHE A 30 0.13 -5.11 -2.84
C PHE A 30 0.32 -4.53 -1.44
N VAL A 31 -0.73 -4.59 -0.67
CA VAL A 31 -0.73 -4.52 0.80
C VAL A 31 -1.15 -5.88 1.34
N GLY A 32 -0.49 -6.33 2.40
CA GLY A 32 -0.82 -7.60 3.01
C GLY A 32 -0.40 -7.71 4.46
N LYS A 33 -1.16 -8.52 5.21
CA LYS A 33 -0.94 -8.81 6.62
C LYS A 33 0.24 -9.76 6.82
N VAL A 34 1.15 -9.42 7.72
CA VAL A 34 2.30 -10.27 8.06
C VAL A 34 1.88 -11.40 8.99
N ILE A 35 1.82 -12.62 8.48
CA ILE A 35 1.47 -13.80 9.24
C ILE A 35 2.70 -14.72 9.33
N LYS A 36 3.04 -15.17 10.54
CA LYS A 36 4.18 -16.04 10.79
C LYS A 36 4.08 -17.35 10.00
N GLY A 37 5.15 -17.69 9.28
CA GLY A 37 5.23 -18.93 8.51
C GLY A 37 4.60 -18.89 7.12
N THR A 38 3.97 -17.78 6.72
CA THR A 38 3.33 -17.65 5.41
C THR A 38 4.27 -17.13 4.33
N ASN A 39 3.84 -17.27 3.06
CA ASN A 39 4.63 -16.94 1.88
C ASN A 39 3.76 -16.21 0.85
N TYR A 40 4.16 -15.01 0.45
CA TYR A 40 3.53 -14.22 -0.62
C TYR A 40 3.96 -14.64 -2.04
N GLY A 41 4.87 -15.60 -2.15
CA GLY A 41 5.14 -16.32 -3.41
C GLY A 41 6.13 -15.67 -4.38
N TRP A 42 6.74 -14.52 -4.05
CA TRP A 42 7.78 -13.97 -4.91
C TRP A 42 9.00 -14.91 -4.93
N LYS A 43 9.58 -15.34 -6.07
CA LYS A 43 9.31 -14.93 -7.47
C LYS A 43 8.51 -16.01 -8.25
N ARG A 44 7.76 -16.88 -7.58
CA ARG A 44 6.94 -17.91 -8.24
C ARG A 44 5.70 -17.28 -8.89
N VAL A 45 5.07 -16.35 -8.18
CA VAL A 45 3.92 -15.58 -8.66
C VAL A 45 4.22 -14.08 -8.60
N GLY A 46 3.51 -13.31 -9.43
CA GLY A 46 3.61 -11.85 -9.51
C GLY A 46 2.27 -11.14 -9.29
N TRP A 47 1.30 -11.82 -8.68
CA TRP A 47 -0.03 -11.27 -8.37
C TRP A 47 -0.71 -10.61 -9.57
N GLY A 48 -0.60 -11.23 -10.76
CA GLY A 48 -1.13 -10.71 -12.02
C GLY A 48 -0.21 -9.71 -12.74
N GLY A 49 0.94 -9.38 -12.16
CA GLY A 49 1.95 -8.54 -12.81
C GLY A 49 2.86 -9.31 -13.77
N THR A 50 3.65 -8.54 -14.54
CA THR A 50 4.70 -9.04 -15.43
C THR A 50 6.03 -8.40 -15.11
N ASN A 51 7.14 -8.93 -15.62
CA ASN A 51 8.42 -8.25 -15.60
C ASN A 51 8.35 -6.92 -16.37
N TYR A 52 9.30 -6.01 -16.18
CA TYR A 52 9.34 -4.73 -16.92
C TYR A 52 9.48 -4.93 -18.42
N SER A 53 10.11 -6.00 -18.87
CA SER A 53 10.16 -6.44 -20.26
C SER A 53 8.83 -6.96 -20.83
N GLY A 54 7.81 -7.14 -20.00
CA GLY A 54 6.54 -7.75 -20.39
C GLY A 54 6.52 -9.29 -20.29
N THR A 55 7.64 -9.93 -19.95
CA THR A 55 7.70 -11.38 -19.77
C THR A 55 6.98 -11.82 -18.49
N LYS A 56 6.57 -13.08 -18.45
CA LYS A 56 5.92 -13.69 -17.27
C LYS A 56 6.82 -13.71 -16.05
N ILE A 57 6.22 -13.67 -14.87
CA ILE A 57 6.85 -13.97 -13.59
C ILE A 57 6.52 -15.41 -13.27
N GLY A 58 7.55 -16.21 -12.92
CA GLY A 58 7.37 -17.65 -12.75
C GLY A 58 6.72 -18.28 -13.97
N ASP A 59 5.73 -19.12 -13.76
CA ASP A 59 4.95 -19.76 -14.83
C ASP A 59 3.83 -18.86 -15.38
N GLY A 60 3.68 -17.65 -14.86
CA GLY A 60 2.68 -16.67 -15.26
C GLY A 60 1.36 -16.77 -14.49
N ASN A 61 1.30 -17.62 -13.48
CA ASN A 61 0.15 -17.69 -12.59
C ASN A 61 0.07 -16.43 -11.72
N ALA A 62 -1.14 -15.91 -11.53
CA ALA A 62 -1.37 -14.80 -10.60
C ALA A 62 -1.22 -15.26 -9.15
N TRP A 63 -1.65 -16.46 -8.85
CA TRP A 63 -1.63 -17.10 -7.53
C TRP A 63 -1.43 -18.62 -7.65
N GLU A 64 -0.97 -19.25 -6.57
CA GLU A 64 -0.82 -20.71 -6.45
C GLU A 64 -1.26 -21.19 -5.05
N PRO A 65 -1.77 -22.42 -4.94
CA PRO A 65 -2.11 -23.02 -3.65
C PRO A 65 -0.93 -23.03 -2.67
N GLY A 66 -1.22 -22.75 -1.39
CA GLY A 66 -0.22 -22.67 -0.33
C GLY A 66 0.44 -21.30 -0.17
N LEU A 67 0.10 -20.32 -1.01
CA LEU A 67 0.49 -18.93 -0.85
C LEU A 67 -0.60 -18.15 -0.11
N ILE A 68 -0.19 -17.20 0.74
CA ILE A 68 -1.13 -16.27 1.36
C ILE A 68 -1.56 -15.23 0.32
N HIS A 69 -2.86 -14.91 0.29
CA HIS A 69 -3.38 -13.86 -0.58
C HIS A 69 -3.16 -12.49 0.07
N PRO A 70 -2.67 -11.47 -0.68
CA PRO A 70 -2.64 -10.10 -0.19
C PRO A 70 -4.06 -9.55 0.05
N ASP A 71 -4.17 -8.59 0.96
CA ASP A 71 -5.44 -7.94 1.29
C ASP A 71 -5.90 -6.99 0.18
N HIS A 72 -4.94 -6.36 -0.53
CA HIS A 72 -5.23 -5.55 -1.72
C HIS A 72 -4.09 -5.62 -2.73
N ILE A 73 -4.44 -5.67 -4.03
CA ILE A 73 -3.48 -5.80 -5.14
C ILE A 73 -3.76 -4.74 -6.20
N TRP A 74 -2.71 -4.11 -6.73
CA TRP A 74 -2.81 -3.15 -7.83
C TRP A 74 -2.26 -3.72 -9.14
N ILE A 75 -3.10 -3.70 -10.18
CA ILE A 75 -2.75 -4.00 -11.56
C ILE A 75 -3.35 -2.91 -12.46
N PRO A 76 -2.51 -2.05 -13.03
CA PRO A 76 -1.05 -1.98 -12.99
C PRO A 76 -0.51 -1.54 -11.62
N SER A 77 0.77 -1.81 -11.34
CA SER A 77 1.47 -1.30 -10.17
C SER A 77 1.37 0.22 -10.05
N ILE A 78 1.04 0.70 -8.86
CA ILE A 78 0.92 2.13 -8.54
C ILE A 78 2.24 2.74 -8.04
N GLY A 79 3.27 1.91 -7.83
CA GLY A 79 4.46 2.30 -7.09
C GLY A 79 4.08 2.60 -5.65
N VAL A 80 3.51 1.60 -4.95
CA VAL A 80 3.06 1.77 -3.56
C VAL A 80 4.24 2.16 -2.67
N GLY A 81 4.09 3.22 -1.88
CA GLY A 81 5.10 3.67 -0.92
C GLY A 81 4.72 3.31 0.52
N GLY A 82 4.82 4.30 1.41
CA GLY A 82 4.39 4.16 2.80
C GLY A 82 2.90 3.87 2.93
N ILE A 83 2.56 3.21 4.03
CA ILE A 83 1.19 2.96 4.45
C ILE A 83 1.03 3.39 5.91
N LYS A 84 -0.17 3.83 6.29
CA LYS A 84 -0.45 4.26 7.66
C LYS A 84 -1.90 4.03 8.04
N PHE A 85 -2.15 3.35 9.16
CA PHE A 85 -3.49 3.27 9.71
C PHE A 85 -3.91 4.60 10.32
N TYR A 86 -5.15 5.00 10.06
CA TYR A 86 -5.72 6.25 10.57
C TYR A 86 -6.90 5.97 11.49
N THR A 87 -6.81 6.37 12.76
CA THR A 87 -7.85 6.11 13.79
C THR A 87 -8.34 7.37 14.49
N HIS A 88 -7.83 8.54 14.11
CA HIS A 88 -8.19 9.81 14.73
C HIS A 88 -9.49 10.40 14.19
N ASP A 89 -10.06 11.37 14.93
CA ASP A 89 -11.30 12.06 14.55
C ASP A 89 -11.08 13.34 13.73
N LEU A 90 -9.84 13.76 13.51
CA LEU A 90 -9.53 15.02 12.79
C LEU A 90 -10.00 14.96 11.33
N PHE A 91 -9.93 13.79 10.69
CA PHE A 91 -10.50 13.50 9.37
C PHE A 91 -11.47 12.33 9.49
N PRO A 92 -12.74 12.58 9.84
CA PRO A 92 -13.72 11.52 10.14
C PRO A 92 -13.92 10.52 8.99
N GLU A 93 -13.81 10.98 7.74
CA GLU A 93 -13.94 10.18 6.53
C GLU A 93 -12.80 9.17 6.33
N LEU A 94 -11.65 9.40 6.97
CA LEU A 94 -10.48 8.51 6.93
C LEU A 94 -10.41 7.57 8.13
N LYS A 95 -11.29 7.75 9.12
CA LYS A 95 -11.24 6.98 10.36
C LYS A 95 -11.40 5.48 10.11
N ASN A 96 -10.54 4.69 10.76
CA ASN A 96 -10.44 3.24 10.61
C ASN A 96 -10.09 2.79 9.19
N SER A 97 -9.33 3.58 8.45
CA SER A 97 -8.84 3.21 7.12
C SER A 97 -7.32 3.01 7.12
N LEU A 98 -6.83 2.34 6.09
CA LEU A 98 -5.41 2.26 5.76
C LEU A 98 -5.11 3.29 4.67
N LEU A 99 -4.30 4.30 4.99
CA LEU A 99 -3.79 5.29 4.03
C LEU A 99 -2.66 4.66 3.21
N ILE A 100 -2.59 5.01 1.93
CA ILE A 100 -1.65 4.43 0.96
C ILE A 100 -1.09 5.52 0.07
N SER A 101 0.23 5.58 -0.05
CA SER A 101 0.92 6.49 -0.95
C SER A 101 1.22 5.85 -2.30
N SER A 102 1.10 6.63 -3.38
CA SER A 102 1.43 6.23 -4.75
C SER A 102 2.50 7.13 -5.35
N LEU A 103 3.64 6.53 -5.68
CA LEU A 103 4.73 7.21 -6.37
C LEU A 103 4.46 7.39 -7.86
N LYS A 104 3.93 6.35 -8.52
CA LYS A 104 3.77 6.32 -9.97
C LYS A 104 2.61 7.18 -10.45
N PHE A 105 1.47 7.09 -9.77
CA PHE A 105 0.26 7.81 -10.15
C PHE A 105 0.00 9.07 -9.34
N GLN A 106 0.94 9.44 -8.44
CA GLN A 106 0.98 10.72 -7.74
C GLN A 106 -0.34 11.03 -7.01
N TYR A 107 -0.75 10.09 -6.14
CA TYR A 107 -1.92 10.27 -5.30
C TYR A 107 -1.68 9.72 -3.88
N LEU A 108 -2.51 10.17 -2.96
CA LEU A 108 -2.82 9.48 -1.73
C LEU A 108 -4.16 8.77 -1.92
N SER A 109 -4.29 7.57 -1.40
CA SER A 109 -5.56 6.85 -1.34
C SER A 109 -5.77 6.24 0.04
N TYR A 110 -6.94 5.67 0.25
CA TYR A 110 -7.21 4.90 1.43
C TYR A 110 -8.12 3.72 1.13
N LEU A 111 -7.95 2.66 1.92
CA LEU A 111 -8.83 1.50 1.98
C LEU A 111 -9.66 1.62 3.27
N PRO A 112 -10.96 1.91 3.19
CA PRO A 112 -11.82 1.93 4.36
C PRO A 112 -11.93 0.51 4.95
N ARG A 113 -12.07 0.41 6.26
CA ARG A 113 -12.32 -0.86 6.94
C ARG A 113 -13.73 -1.38 6.60
N ASP A 114 -13.82 -2.66 6.28
CA ASP A 114 -15.07 -3.39 6.06
C ASP A 114 -15.05 -4.70 6.87
N GLY A 115 -15.48 -4.64 8.11
CA GLY A 115 -15.33 -5.73 9.07
C GLY A 115 -13.86 -6.01 9.38
N GLU A 116 -13.40 -7.23 9.10
CA GLU A 116 -11.98 -7.64 9.21
C GLU A 116 -11.19 -7.34 7.93
N ASP A 117 -11.86 -7.09 6.80
CA ASP A 117 -11.29 -6.82 5.49
C ASP A 117 -11.21 -5.31 5.19
N PHE A 118 -10.85 -4.98 3.95
CA PHE A 118 -10.86 -3.63 3.41
C PHE A 118 -11.90 -3.49 2.29
N GLY A 119 -12.58 -2.36 2.28
CA GLY A 119 -13.46 -1.96 1.19
C GLY A 119 -12.71 -1.45 -0.04
N ASN A 120 -13.45 -0.90 -1.00
CA ASN A 120 -12.90 -0.38 -2.24
C ASN A 120 -12.00 0.84 -2.00
N GLU A 121 -10.86 0.88 -2.72
CA GLU A 121 -9.92 2.00 -2.69
C GLU A 121 -10.59 3.32 -3.07
N GLN A 122 -10.32 4.37 -2.28
CA GLN A 122 -10.76 5.73 -2.52
C GLN A 122 -9.54 6.61 -2.77
N LEU A 123 -9.52 7.33 -3.91
CA LEU A 123 -8.40 8.20 -4.30
C LEU A 123 -8.59 9.61 -3.77
N ILE A 124 -7.53 10.17 -3.20
CA ILE A 124 -7.47 11.57 -2.79
C ILE A 124 -6.19 12.23 -3.30
N PHE A 125 -6.22 13.54 -3.54
CA PHE A 125 -5.10 14.38 -4.00
C PHE A 125 -4.37 13.90 -5.26
N LYS A 126 -5.07 13.22 -6.18
CA LYS A 126 -4.49 12.79 -7.45
C LYS A 126 -3.88 13.96 -8.23
N ASN A 127 -2.59 13.83 -8.60
CA ASN A 127 -1.80 14.83 -9.32
C ASN A 127 -1.68 16.21 -8.61
N LYS A 128 -1.83 16.26 -7.28
CA LYS A 128 -1.74 17.52 -6.52
C LYS A 128 -0.49 17.63 -5.64
N ILE A 129 0.06 16.50 -5.22
CA ILE A 129 1.17 16.42 -4.25
C ILE A 129 2.47 15.94 -4.90
N GLY A 130 2.41 15.37 -6.11
CA GLY A 130 3.55 14.71 -6.76
C GLY A 130 3.67 13.24 -6.34
N ARG A 131 4.88 12.72 -6.39
CA ARG A 131 5.21 11.31 -6.08
C ARG A 131 5.20 11.11 -4.56
N VAL A 132 4.08 10.72 -3.99
CA VAL A 132 3.97 10.53 -2.53
C VAL A 132 4.78 9.30 -2.13
N ARG A 133 5.84 9.53 -1.33
CA ARG A 133 6.77 8.47 -0.87
C ARG A 133 6.30 7.84 0.42
N ASP A 134 5.92 8.67 1.39
CA ASP A 134 5.63 8.20 2.75
C ASP A 134 4.55 9.03 3.42
N ILE A 135 3.95 8.46 4.46
CA ILE A 135 2.84 9.01 5.22
C ILE A 135 3.16 8.85 6.70
N GLU A 136 2.96 9.91 7.48
CA GLU A 136 3.01 9.85 8.93
C GLU A 136 1.78 10.52 9.55
N VAL A 137 1.32 10.00 10.67
CA VAL A 137 0.20 10.54 11.44
C VAL A 137 0.69 10.77 12.87
N ASN A 138 0.61 12.01 13.33
CA ASN A 138 0.98 12.31 14.71
C ASN A 138 -0.14 12.01 15.70
N ASN A 139 0.14 12.16 17.00
CA ASN A 139 -0.80 11.89 18.09
C ASN A 139 -2.00 12.86 18.16
N LYS A 140 -2.04 13.90 17.31
CA LYS A 140 -3.19 14.81 17.14
C LYS A 140 -4.06 14.45 15.93
N GLY A 141 -3.70 13.40 15.19
CA GLY A 141 -4.37 13.00 13.95
C GLY A 141 -3.98 13.84 12.73
N GLU A 142 -2.97 14.69 12.84
CA GLU A 142 -2.46 15.46 11.69
C GLU A 142 -1.68 14.51 10.77
N ILE A 143 -1.98 14.57 9.48
CA ILE A 143 -1.37 13.74 8.44
C ILE A 143 -0.26 14.53 7.75
N PHE A 144 0.91 13.92 7.65
CA PHE A 144 2.08 14.46 6.96
C PHE A 144 2.45 13.54 5.80
N LEU A 145 2.76 14.15 4.66
CA LEU A 145 3.17 13.45 3.44
C LEU A 145 4.52 13.98 2.98
N ILE A 146 5.37 13.08 2.50
CA ILE A 146 6.64 13.47 1.87
C ILE A 146 6.60 13.11 0.38
N ALA A 147 6.96 14.06 -0.48
CA ALA A 147 7.07 13.84 -1.92
C ALA A 147 8.50 13.43 -2.30
N ASP A 148 8.62 12.45 -3.20
CA ASP A 148 9.88 11.98 -3.78
C ASP A 148 10.21 12.79 -5.04
N GLU A 149 10.75 13.98 -4.85
CA GLU A 149 11.10 14.96 -5.88
C GLU A 149 12.47 15.57 -5.62
N ASN A 150 13.07 16.21 -6.63
CA ASN A 150 14.39 16.85 -6.50
C ASN A 150 14.44 17.90 -5.38
N ASN A 151 13.34 18.64 -5.19
CA ASN A 151 13.13 19.52 -4.05
C ASN A 151 12.03 18.94 -3.19
N THR A 152 12.40 18.01 -2.32
CA THR A 152 11.48 17.31 -1.44
C THR A 152 10.63 18.26 -0.62
N THR A 153 9.32 18.11 -0.68
CA THR A 153 8.34 18.90 0.08
C THR A 153 7.67 18.02 1.13
N LEU A 154 7.60 18.55 2.34
CA LEU A 154 6.78 17.99 3.42
C LEU A 154 5.42 18.72 3.40
N TYR A 155 4.37 17.99 3.15
CA TYR A 155 3.00 18.47 3.18
C TYR A 155 2.36 18.11 4.52
N LYS A 156 1.54 19.01 5.03
CA LYS A 156 0.61 18.74 6.13
C LYS A 156 -0.81 18.91 5.62
N LEU A 157 -1.67 17.91 5.86
CA LEU A 157 -3.08 18.01 5.56
C LEU A 157 -3.79 18.81 6.64
N THR A 158 -4.69 19.69 6.22
CA THR A 158 -5.61 20.43 7.09
C THR A 158 -7.04 20.10 6.72
N PRO A 159 -7.96 20.01 7.70
CA PRO A 159 -9.41 19.82 7.47
C PRO A 159 -10.01 20.89 6.57
#